data_c529ab4585b455bd4f5ad9f8f27cd799
#
_entry.id   c529ab4585b455bd4f5ad9f8f27cd799
#
_cell.length_a   1.000
_cell.length_b   1.000
_cell.length_c   1.000
_cell.angle_alpha   90.00
_cell.angle_beta   90.00
_cell.angle_gamma   90.00
#
_symmetry.space_group_name_H-M   'P 1'
#
loop_
_entity.id
_entity.type
_entity.pdbx_description
1 polymer ?
#
loop_
_entity_poly.entity_id
_entity_poly.type
_entity_poly.pdbx_seq_one_letter_code
_entity_poly.pdbx_strand_id
1 'polypeptide(L)'
;MIARSSPQPVLVVGAGPAGATAARALALAGLPVRLLDRAAFPRNKPCGGGISMRLLARFPYLERELSRIATHAVSRLYLEGPDGDRTVIESRAPAALMVRRVEFDALLVSIAQAAGAEVISGADVVQARDEADRVVLTTREGRRFEAPIVIAADGVHSVVARRLGLNRGWPASSVAIDMMEETPRAALRDVDPSTLWVAYGYDADADIADCGVRNAGPIRNPPSIRNPHSAIRNGAVAEGYAYVFPKRDHVNIGIGYVLSHYRRSVHGAPYDLQRRFVGHLRDRGIVAGESRREHFTPFLIPVGGPLREPGRGRVLLAGDAAGFVNGFTAEGIYYAMVSGELAARAVVSTARNPAAMARQYCHACDYEIGSELRDSVLIQRFLFADRRRISRVIGGAHREAALTRLLLDFVAAGGSYRQLRRRLLGRSPMLAGRLIWERLGQLRLTNSVVERRPGF
;
A
#
# COMPACT_ATOMS: atom_id res chain seq x y z
N MET A 1 -13.74 17.39 -47.76
CA MET A 1 -12.72 17.02 -46.77
C MET A 1 -13.40 17.04 -45.41
N ILE A 2 -13.74 15.87 -44.84
CA ILE A 2 -14.28 15.77 -43.47
C ILE A 2 -13.04 15.99 -42.55
N ALA A 3 -13.02 17.11 -41.84
CA ALA A 3 -12.02 17.40 -40.85
C ALA A 3 -11.99 16.21 -39.86
N ARG A 4 -10.90 15.42 -39.85
CA ARG A 4 -10.68 14.42 -38.82
C ARG A 4 -10.58 15.20 -37.51
N SER A 5 -11.64 15.14 -36.68
CA SER A 5 -11.56 15.70 -35.34
C SER A 5 -10.34 15.09 -34.65
N SER A 6 -9.51 15.94 -34.07
CA SER A 6 -8.35 15.50 -33.29
C SER A 6 -8.83 14.48 -32.25
N PRO A 7 -8.10 13.36 -32.04
CA PRO A 7 -8.53 12.35 -31.10
C PRO A 7 -8.67 12.98 -29.70
N GLN A 8 -9.82 12.79 -29.08
CA GLN A 8 -10.06 13.30 -27.72
C GLN A 8 -9.09 12.67 -26.73
N PRO A 9 -8.53 13.44 -25.79
CA PRO A 9 -7.56 12.91 -24.84
C PRO A 9 -8.20 11.92 -23.86
N VAL A 10 -7.40 10.93 -23.42
CA VAL A 10 -7.72 10.13 -22.23
C VAL A 10 -7.44 10.99 -21.01
N LEU A 11 -8.40 11.04 -20.06
CA LEU A 11 -8.16 11.70 -18.77
C LEU A 11 -7.65 10.69 -17.74
N VAL A 12 -6.59 11.06 -17.05
CA VAL A 12 -6.05 10.33 -15.91
C VAL A 12 -6.17 11.23 -14.68
N VAL A 13 -6.85 10.79 -13.63
CA VAL A 13 -7.08 11.57 -12.40
C VAL A 13 -6.21 11.05 -11.28
N GLY A 14 -5.34 11.91 -10.76
CA GLY A 14 -4.33 11.59 -9.75
C GLY A 14 -2.97 11.23 -10.36
N ALA A 15 -1.96 12.05 -10.10
CA ALA A 15 -0.60 11.89 -10.62
C ALA A 15 0.35 11.18 -9.63
N GLY A 16 -0.17 10.25 -8.82
CA GLY A 16 0.62 9.29 -8.07
C GLY A 16 1.21 8.19 -8.97
N PRO A 17 1.86 7.15 -8.40
CA PRO A 17 2.52 6.10 -9.19
C PRO A 17 1.63 5.42 -10.24
N ALA A 18 0.35 5.17 -9.92
CA ALA A 18 -0.59 4.57 -10.87
C ALA A 18 -0.88 5.49 -12.06
N GLY A 19 -1.26 6.74 -11.78
CA GLY A 19 -1.66 7.67 -12.82
C GLY A 19 -0.49 8.14 -13.69
N ALA A 20 0.67 8.43 -13.08
CA ALA A 20 1.86 8.80 -13.84
C ALA A 20 2.33 7.66 -14.77
N THR A 21 2.26 6.40 -14.29
CA THR A 21 2.58 5.22 -15.12
C THR A 21 1.59 5.04 -16.26
N ALA A 22 0.28 5.19 -15.98
CA ALA A 22 -0.74 5.11 -17.02
C ALA A 22 -0.58 6.21 -18.07
N ALA A 23 -0.38 7.45 -17.65
CA ALA A 23 -0.20 8.59 -18.54
C ALA A 23 1.05 8.44 -19.43
N ARG A 24 2.17 8.00 -18.83
CA ARG A 24 3.39 7.68 -19.61
C ARG A 24 3.12 6.61 -20.67
N ALA A 25 2.47 5.51 -20.28
CA ALA A 25 2.22 4.40 -21.20
C ALA A 25 1.29 4.79 -22.36
N LEU A 26 0.26 5.58 -22.08
CA LEU A 26 -0.65 6.12 -23.10
C LEU A 26 0.06 7.07 -24.06
N ALA A 27 0.87 8.00 -23.52
CA ALA A 27 1.64 8.95 -24.34
C ALA A 27 2.64 8.24 -25.25
N LEU A 28 3.37 7.24 -24.73
CA LEU A 28 4.28 6.41 -25.53
C LEU A 28 3.55 5.60 -26.63
N ALA A 29 2.28 5.28 -26.44
CA ALA A 29 1.44 4.65 -27.46
C ALA A 29 0.85 5.67 -28.46
N GLY A 30 1.23 6.95 -28.38
CA GLY A 30 0.78 8.01 -29.29
C GLY A 30 -0.65 8.52 -29.01
N LEU A 31 -1.24 8.21 -27.86
CA LEU A 31 -2.55 8.72 -27.48
C LEU A 31 -2.42 10.06 -26.76
N PRO A 32 -3.25 11.06 -27.08
CA PRO A 32 -3.32 12.28 -26.29
C PRO A 32 -3.82 11.96 -24.88
N VAL A 33 -3.13 12.42 -23.85
CA VAL A 33 -3.46 12.16 -22.45
C VAL A 33 -3.28 13.42 -21.62
N ARG A 34 -4.27 13.66 -20.74
CA ARG A 34 -4.23 14.70 -19.70
C ARG A 34 -4.19 14.06 -18.34
N LEU A 35 -3.12 14.34 -17.61
CA LEU A 35 -2.90 13.87 -16.23
C LEU A 35 -3.28 14.99 -15.26
N LEU A 36 -4.39 14.83 -14.54
CA LEU A 36 -4.94 15.81 -13.61
C LEU A 36 -4.49 15.48 -12.19
N ASP A 37 -3.96 16.44 -11.44
CA ASP A 37 -3.74 16.30 -9.99
C ASP A 37 -4.13 17.58 -9.26
N ARG A 38 -4.68 17.43 -8.06
CA ARG A 38 -5.05 18.56 -7.18
C ARG A 38 -3.86 19.36 -6.69
N ALA A 39 -2.67 18.75 -6.63
CA ALA A 39 -1.43 19.36 -6.16
C ALA A 39 -0.49 19.68 -7.31
N ALA A 40 0.37 20.67 -7.11
CA ALA A 40 1.58 20.87 -7.91
C ALA A 40 2.69 19.96 -7.39
N PHE A 41 3.60 19.54 -8.28
CA PHE A 41 4.76 18.71 -7.92
C PHE A 41 6.03 19.56 -7.83
N PRO A 42 6.95 19.24 -6.88
CA PRO A 42 6.90 18.11 -5.93
C PRO A 42 5.86 18.31 -4.81
N ARG A 43 5.19 17.23 -4.40
CA ARG A 43 4.22 17.25 -3.30
C ARG A 43 4.51 16.17 -2.27
N ASN A 44 4.19 16.41 -1.01
CA ASN A 44 4.27 15.38 0.01
C ASN A 44 3.15 14.33 -0.15
N LYS A 45 3.48 13.07 0.06
CA LYS A 45 2.55 11.95 0.21
C LYS A 45 3.11 11.01 1.28
N PRO A 46 2.47 10.91 2.45
CA PRO A 46 2.92 10.01 3.51
C PRO A 46 3.03 8.57 3.02
N CYS A 47 4.19 7.94 3.27
CA CYS A 47 4.47 6.56 2.85
C CYS A 47 5.84 6.12 3.39
N GLY A 48 5.99 4.86 3.77
CA GLY A 48 7.28 4.27 4.10
C GLY A 48 8.32 4.37 2.98
N GLY A 49 7.87 4.44 1.71
CA GLY A 49 8.73 4.71 0.55
C GLY A 49 9.59 3.52 0.11
N GLY A 50 9.23 2.30 0.52
CA GLY A 50 9.90 1.09 0.06
C GLY A 50 9.50 0.72 -1.37
N ILE A 51 10.49 0.53 -2.22
CA ILE A 51 10.38 0.02 -3.59
C ILE A 51 10.96 -1.38 -3.62
N SER A 52 10.14 -2.38 -3.92
CA SER A 52 10.61 -3.76 -4.09
C SER A 52 11.44 -3.92 -5.36
N MET A 53 12.43 -4.79 -5.35
CA MET A 53 13.31 -5.02 -6.52
C MET A 53 12.53 -5.55 -7.73
N ARG A 54 11.39 -6.22 -7.55
CA ARG A 54 10.52 -6.63 -8.67
C ARG A 54 9.91 -5.46 -9.43
N LEU A 55 9.82 -4.27 -8.80
CA LEU A 55 9.38 -3.05 -9.50
C LEU A 55 10.37 -2.69 -10.60
N LEU A 56 11.66 -2.75 -10.33
CA LEU A 56 12.72 -2.46 -11.30
C LEU A 56 12.74 -3.51 -12.41
N ALA A 57 12.57 -4.79 -12.06
CA ALA A 57 12.45 -5.85 -13.05
C ALA A 57 11.24 -5.66 -13.98
N ARG A 58 10.10 -5.13 -13.46
CA ARG A 58 8.90 -4.84 -14.27
C ARG A 58 9.03 -3.56 -15.08
N PHE A 59 9.71 -2.55 -14.54
CA PHE A 59 9.87 -1.23 -15.14
C PHE A 59 11.36 -0.85 -15.28
N PRO A 60 12.13 -1.50 -16.19
CA PRO A 60 13.57 -1.34 -16.28
C PRO A 60 14.03 0.10 -16.53
N TYR A 61 13.18 0.95 -17.12
CA TYR A 61 13.51 2.36 -17.34
C TYR A 61 13.77 3.11 -16.02
N LEU A 62 13.21 2.62 -14.89
CA LEU A 62 13.42 3.23 -13.58
C LEU A 62 14.86 3.10 -13.09
N GLU A 63 15.61 2.08 -13.50
CA GLU A 63 17.01 1.91 -13.06
C GLU A 63 17.84 3.15 -13.39
N ARG A 64 17.67 3.69 -14.60
CA ARG A 64 18.33 4.92 -15.00
C ARG A 64 17.73 6.16 -14.34
N GLU A 65 16.42 6.26 -14.31
CA GLU A 65 15.73 7.45 -13.83
C GLU A 65 15.89 7.67 -12.31
N LEU A 66 16.00 6.61 -11.51
CA LEU A 66 16.20 6.68 -10.07
C LEU A 66 17.54 7.32 -9.68
N SER A 67 18.54 7.37 -10.58
CA SER A 67 19.77 8.10 -10.33
C SER A 67 19.57 9.62 -10.15
N ARG A 68 18.42 10.15 -10.56
CA ARG A 68 18.05 11.57 -10.47
C ARG A 68 17.51 11.97 -9.09
N ILE A 69 17.25 11.02 -8.21
CA ILE A 69 16.71 11.26 -6.86
C ILE A 69 17.54 10.54 -5.79
N ALA A 70 17.30 10.91 -4.53
CA ALA A 70 17.92 10.24 -3.41
C ALA A 70 17.31 8.84 -3.22
N THR A 71 18.11 7.80 -3.43
CA THR A 71 17.75 6.40 -3.13
C THR A 71 18.62 5.85 -2.02
N HIS A 72 18.12 4.88 -1.27
CA HIS A 72 18.84 4.19 -0.22
C HIS A 72 18.55 2.70 -0.25
N ALA A 73 19.58 1.88 -0.46
CA ALA A 73 19.44 0.43 -0.49
C ALA A 73 19.46 -0.14 0.94
N VAL A 74 18.53 -1.05 1.22
CA VAL A 74 18.49 -1.79 2.47
C VAL A 74 18.60 -3.27 2.19
N SER A 75 19.41 -3.95 3.00
CA SER A 75 19.72 -5.39 2.83
C SER A 75 19.32 -6.24 4.03
N ARG A 76 18.91 -5.61 5.13
CA ARG A 76 18.54 -6.26 6.37
C ARG A 76 17.10 -5.98 6.74
N LEU A 77 16.39 -7.00 7.21
CA LEU A 77 15.06 -6.89 7.77
C LEU A 77 15.06 -7.40 9.20
N TYR A 78 14.67 -6.57 10.14
CA TYR A 78 14.43 -6.95 11.53
C TYR A 78 12.91 -7.07 11.75
N LEU A 79 12.46 -8.25 12.12
CA LEU A 79 11.05 -8.52 12.43
C LEU A 79 10.90 -8.79 13.92
N GLU A 80 9.89 -8.17 14.51
CA GLU A 80 9.51 -8.34 15.90
C GLU A 80 8.05 -8.75 16.01
N GLY A 81 7.75 -9.72 16.86
CA GLY A 81 6.40 -10.17 17.19
C GLY A 81 5.91 -9.60 18.52
N PRO A 82 4.61 -9.72 18.80
CA PRO A 82 3.98 -9.11 19.97
C PRO A 82 4.45 -9.70 21.31
N ASP A 83 5.05 -10.89 21.32
CA ASP A 83 5.54 -11.57 22.51
C ASP A 83 7.08 -11.47 22.66
N GLY A 84 7.72 -10.53 21.92
CA GLY A 84 9.16 -10.31 21.94
C GLY A 84 9.97 -11.28 21.08
N ASP A 85 9.29 -12.15 20.33
CA ASP A 85 9.95 -12.98 19.31
C ASP A 85 10.54 -12.07 18.24
N ARG A 86 11.75 -12.37 17.79
CA ARG A 86 12.45 -11.56 16.80
C ARG A 86 13.26 -12.41 15.85
N THR A 87 13.42 -11.89 14.65
CA THR A 87 14.24 -12.48 13.61
C THR A 87 14.93 -11.41 12.80
N VAL A 88 16.19 -11.62 12.48
CA VAL A 88 16.95 -10.79 11.55
C VAL A 88 17.17 -11.59 10.29
N ILE A 89 16.85 -10.98 9.16
CA ILE A 89 17.00 -11.59 7.86
C ILE A 89 17.94 -10.71 7.04
N GLU A 90 19.05 -11.28 6.60
CA GLU A 90 20.04 -10.58 5.76
C GLU A 90 19.99 -11.11 4.33
N SER A 91 20.03 -10.19 3.38
CA SER A 91 20.14 -10.47 1.96
C SER A 91 21.51 -10.02 1.42
N ARG A 92 22.11 -10.82 0.53
CA ARG A 92 23.34 -10.43 -0.17
C ARG A 92 23.11 -9.32 -1.19
N ALA A 93 21.90 -9.21 -1.72
CA ALA A 93 21.46 -8.14 -2.62
C ALA A 93 20.50 -7.21 -1.86
N PRO A 94 20.31 -5.99 -2.34
CA PRO A 94 19.27 -5.10 -1.77
C PRO A 94 17.91 -5.80 -1.70
N ALA A 95 17.30 -5.80 -0.52
CA ALA A 95 15.94 -6.30 -0.33
C ALA A 95 14.91 -5.28 -0.84
N ALA A 96 15.21 -3.99 -0.67
CA ALA A 96 14.41 -2.89 -1.18
C ALA A 96 15.26 -1.64 -1.41
N LEU A 97 14.74 -0.73 -2.23
CA LEU A 97 15.22 0.65 -2.33
C LEU A 97 14.24 1.56 -1.61
N MET A 98 14.77 2.43 -0.75
CA MET A 98 13.99 3.41 -0.01
C MET A 98 14.09 4.77 -0.71
N VAL A 99 12.95 5.41 -0.92
CA VAL A 99 12.83 6.72 -1.56
C VAL A 99 11.91 7.63 -0.76
N ARG A 100 12.05 8.94 -0.95
CA ARG A 100 11.04 9.89 -0.51
C ARG A 100 9.98 10.06 -1.58
N ARG A 101 8.71 9.95 -1.20
CA ARG A 101 7.58 10.07 -2.14
C ARG A 101 7.49 11.45 -2.78
N VAL A 102 7.96 12.49 -2.09
CA VAL A 102 8.04 13.85 -2.64
C VAL A 102 8.92 13.90 -3.91
N GLU A 103 10.03 13.18 -3.91
CA GLU A 103 10.95 13.09 -5.02
C GLU A 103 10.50 12.05 -6.07
N PHE A 104 10.09 10.87 -5.60
CA PHE A 104 9.71 9.76 -6.48
C PHE A 104 8.47 10.07 -7.32
N ASP A 105 7.42 10.64 -6.70
CA ASP A 105 6.21 11.00 -7.44
C ASP A 105 6.49 12.11 -8.46
N ALA A 106 7.31 13.12 -8.09
CA ALA A 106 7.73 14.18 -9.02
C ALA A 106 8.55 13.62 -10.20
N LEU A 107 9.44 12.66 -9.92
CA LEU A 107 10.19 11.94 -10.96
C LEU A 107 9.25 11.22 -11.93
N LEU A 108 8.28 10.44 -11.44
CA LEU A 108 7.32 9.74 -12.31
C LEU A 108 6.48 10.70 -13.16
N VAL A 109 6.08 11.84 -12.61
CA VAL A 109 5.37 12.89 -13.34
C VAL A 109 6.24 13.48 -14.43
N SER A 110 7.51 13.81 -14.12
CA SER A 110 8.46 14.33 -15.13
C SER A 110 8.71 13.34 -16.27
N ILE A 111 8.74 12.05 -15.97
CA ILE A 111 8.88 10.98 -16.96
C ILE A 111 7.62 10.89 -17.85
N ALA A 112 6.42 11.05 -17.27
CA ALA A 112 5.19 11.07 -18.03
C ALA A 112 5.10 12.29 -18.95
N GLN A 113 5.51 13.48 -18.49
CA GLN A 113 5.61 14.69 -19.28
C GLN A 113 6.62 14.54 -20.44
N ALA A 114 7.79 13.99 -20.16
CA ALA A 114 8.79 13.72 -21.20
C ALA A 114 8.31 12.73 -22.28
N ALA A 115 7.37 11.84 -21.93
CA ALA A 115 6.70 10.94 -22.86
C ALA A 115 5.59 11.62 -23.69
N GLY A 116 5.21 12.87 -23.38
CA GLY A 116 4.18 13.63 -24.09
C GLY A 116 2.85 13.77 -23.36
N ALA A 117 2.75 13.39 -22.08
CA ALA A 117 1.55 13.61 -21.29
C ALA A 117 1.40 15.09 -20.90
N GLU A 118 0.21 15.67 -21.11
CA GLU A 118 -0.14 17.00 -20.60
C GLU A 118 -0.49 16.90 -19.10
N VAL A 119 0.34 17.48 -18.23
CA VAL A 119 0.11 17.48 -16.78
C VAL A 119 -0.60 18.77 -16.35
N ILE A 120 -1.73 18.64 -15.69
CA ILE A 120 -2.56 19.76 -15.22
C ILE A 120 -2.61 19.70 -13.69
N SER A 121 -1.79 20.52 -13.07
CA SER A 121 -1.75 20.71 -11.62
C SER A 121 -2.90 21.62 -11.14
N GLY A 122 -3.26 21.54 -9.87
CA GLY A 122 -4.36 22.32 -9.29
C GLY A 122 -5.73 21.91 -9.82
N ALA A 123 -5.89 20.68 -10.33
CA ALA A 123 -7.16 20.13 -10.81
C ALA A 123 -7.78 19.23 -9.74
N ASP A 124 -8.35 19.82 -8.69
CA ASP A 124 -9.04 19.08 -7.62
C ASP A 124 -10.42 18.63 -8.09
N VAL A 125 -10.48 17.41 -8.66
CA VAL A 125 -11.73 16.82 -9.17
C VAL A 125 -12.67 16.50 -8.01
N VAL A 126 -13.85 17.12 -7.99
CA VAL A 126 -14.88 16.95 -6.95
C VAL A 126 -16.18 16.33 -7.47
N GLN A 127 -16.39 16.33 -8.79
CA GLN A 127 -17.53 15.71 -9.45
C GLN A 127 -17.09 14.86 -10.63
N ALA A 128 -17.81 13.76 -10.85
CA ALA A 128 -17.68 12.91 -12.04
C ALA A 128 -19.08 12.45 -12.45
N ARG A 129 -19.38 12.49 -13.75
CA ARG A 129 -20.61 11.98 -14.36
C ARG A 129 -20.27 11.15 -15.59
N ASP A 130 -20.89 10.00 -15.71
CA ASP A 130 -20.79 9.15 -16.90
C ASP A 130 -21.98 9.46 -17.79
N GLU A 131 -21.72 10.06 -18.95
CA GLU A 131 -22.71 10.40 -19.98
C GLU A 131 -22.67 9.33 -21.09
N ALA A 132 -23.58 9.40 -22.03
CA ALA A 132 -23.75 8.36 -23.05
C ALA A 132 -22.47 8.05 -23.84
N ASP A 133 -21.66 9.09 -24.18
CA ASP A 133 -20.48 8.99 -25.03
C ASP A 133 -19.18 9.43 -24.36
N ARG A 134 -19.24 10.03 -23.18
CA ARG A 134 -18.09 10.60 -22.46
C ARG A 134 -18.28 10.59 -20.95
N VAL A 135 -17.17 10.83 -20.25
CA VAL A 135 -17.17 11.13 -18.81
C VAL A 135 -16.85 12.60 -18.63
N VAL A 136 -17.64 13.28 -17.79
CA VAL A 136 -17.44 14.69 -17.44
C VAL A 136 -16.92 14.79 -16.02
N LEU A 137 -15.78 15.44 -15.86
CA LEU A 137 -15.15 15.74 -14.57
C LEU A 137 -15.25 17.24 -14.29
N THR A 138 -15.58 17.60 -13.06
CA THR A 138 -15.59 19.01 -12.64
C THR A 138 -14.68 19.19 -11.42
N THR A 139 -13.81 20.20 -11.50
CA THR A 139 -12.92 20.56 -10.39
C THR A 139 -13.63 21.46 -9.38
N ARG A 140 -12.99 21.67 -8.22
CA ARG A 140 -13.46 22.56 -7.16
C ARG A 140 -13.66 24.00 -7.65
N GLU A 141 -12.81 24.44 -8.58
CA GLU A 141 -12.84 25.78 -9.19
C GLU A 141 -13.84 25.87 -10.36
N GLY A 142 -14.61 24.80 -10.63
CA GLY A 142 -15.61 24.76 -11.69
C GLY A 142 -15.07 24.46 -13.10
N ARG A 143 -13.76 24.18 -13.27
CA ARG A 143 -13.23 23.75 -14.58
C ARG A 143 -13.82 22.40 -14.97
N ARG A 144 -14.20 22.27 -16.24
CA ARG A 144 -14.75 21.02 -16.80
C ARG A 144 -13.73 20.35 -17.71
N PHE A 145 -13.63 19.04 -17.57
CA PHE A 145 -12.83 18.16 -18.43
C PHE A 145 -13.72 17.02 -18.92
N GLU A 146 -13.68 16.76 -20.21
CA GLU A 146 -14.51 15.74 -20.85
C GLU A 146 -13.62 14.79 -21.64
N ALA A 147 -13.92 13.50 -21.58
CA ALA A 147 -13.21 12.48 -22.33
C ALA A 147 -14.05 11.22 -22.55
N PRO A 148 -13.80 10.48 -23.63
CA PRO A 148 -14.43 9.18 -23.86
C PRO A 148 -13.99 8.13 -22.84
N ILE A 149 -12.81 8.30 -22.21
CA ILE A 149 -12.23 7.34 -21.27
C ILE A 149 -11.55 8.07 -20.11
N VAL A 150 -11.75 7.56 -18.89
CA VAL A 150 -11.12 8.06 -17.67
C VAL A 150 -10.42 6.93 -16.93
N ILE A 151 -9.16 7.14 -16.55
CA ILE A 151 -8.44 6.31 -15.58
C ILE A 151 -8.41 7.07 -14.25
N ALA A 152 -9.11 6.54 -13.24
CA ALA A 152 -9.12 7.11 -11.90
C ALA A 152 -8.03 6.48 -11.04
N ALA A 153 -7.00 7.26 -10.74
CA ALA A 153 -5.85 6.94 -9.91
C ALA A 153 -5.74 7.91 -8.71
N ASP A 154 -6.89 8.41 -8.24
CA ASP A 154 -7.06 9.46 -7.24
C ASP A 154 -7.04 8.95 -5.78
N GLY A 155 -6.50 7.74 -5.59
CA GLY A 155 -6.13 7.19 -4.29
C GLY A 155 -7.29 6.62 -3.47
N VAL A 156 -7.02 6.31 -2.19
CA VAL A 156 -7.95 5.65 -1.27
C VAL A 156 -9.28 6.39 -1.11
N HIS A 157 -9.28 7.71 -1.27
CA HIS A 157 -10.47 8.56 -1.20
C HIS A 157 -11.07 8.88 -2.58
N SER A 158 -10.84 8.05 -3.58
CA SER A 158 -11.27 8.31 -4.96
C SER A 158 -12.65 8.95 -5.07
N VAL A 159 -12.65 10.18 -5.60
CA VAL A 159 -13.88 10.93 -5.89
C VAL A 159 -14.57 10.32 -7.09
N VAL A 160 -13.81 9.97 -8.12
CA VAL A 160 -14.34 9.37 -9.35
C VAL A 160 -15.06 8.06 -9.04
N ALA A 161 -14.42 7.17 -8.26
CA ALA A 161 -15.01 5.88 -7.88
C ALA A 161 -16.33 6.06 -7.10
N ARG A 162 -16.38 7.01 -6.16
CA ARG A 162 -17.60 7.29 -5.38
C ARG A 162 -18.73 7.89 -6.21
N ARG A 163 -18.42 8.91 -7.00
CA ARG A 163 -19.44 9.63 -7.80
C ARG A 163 -20.08 8.73 -8.85
N LEU A 164 -19.29 7.80 -9.40
CA LEU A 164 -19.78 6.86 -10.42
C LEU A 164 -20.27 5.52 -9.84
N GLY A 165 -20.28 5.37 -8.51
CA GLY A 165 -20.79 4.17 -7.85
C GLY A 165 -19.97 2.91 -8.10
N LEU A 166 -18.65 3.05 -8.43
CA LEU A 166 -17.72 1.92 -8.54
C LEU A 166 -17.19 1.49 -7.17
N ASN A 167 -17.00 2.46 -6.26
CA ASN A 167 -16.68 2.22 -4.86
C ASN A 167 -17.34 3.31 -4.01
N ARG A 168 -18.32 2.95 -3.21
CA ARG A 168 -19.04 3.89 -2.32
C ARG A 168 -18.24 4.30 -1.09
N GLY A 169 -17.08 3.67 -0.86
CA GLY A 169 -16.20 3.87 0.28
C GLY A 169 -15.71 2.55 0.85
N TRP A 170 -14.65 2.61 1.62
CA TRP A 170 -14.04 1.45 2.23
C TRP A 170 -14.64 1.19 3.62
N PRO A 171 -15.06 -0.04 3.94
CA PRO A 171 -15.40 -0.42 5.32
C PRO A 171 -14.20 -0.21 6.25
N ALA A 172 -14.44 0.14 7.51
CA ALA A 172 -13.38 0.33 8.49
C ALA A 172 -12.49 -0.92 8.70
N SER A 173 -13.02 -2.11 8.44
CA SER A 173 -12.27 -3.38 8.47
C SER A 173 -11.41 -3.63 7.22
N SER A 174 -11.50 -2.76 6.21
CA SER A 174 -10.79 -2.88 4.93
C SER A 174 -9.80 -1.74 4.69
N VAL A 175 -9.63 -0.84 5.64
CA VAL A 175 -8.61 0.20 5.62
C VAL A 175 -7.78 0.17 6.89
N ALA A 176 -6.52 0.50 6.78
CA ALA A 176 -5.66 0.81 7.92
C ALA A 176 -5.49 2.33 8.03
N ILE A 177 -5.42 2.82 9.27
CA ILE A 177 -4.85 4.14 9.54
C ILE A 177 -3.37 3.96 9.82
N ASP A 178 -2.55 4.67 9.09
CA ASP A 178 -1.10 4.76 9.30
C ASP A 178 -0.76 6.14 9.84
N MET A 179 -0.08 6.17 10.97
CA MET A 179 0.34 7.36 11.68
C MET A 179 1.84 7.42 11.59
N MET A 180 2.37 8.32 10.79
CA MET A 180 3.81 8.36 10.50
C MET A 180 4.39 9.75 10.52
N GLU A 181 5.69 9.82 10.76
CA GLU A 181 6.52 10.98 10.50
C GLU A 181 7.67 10.65 9.55
N GLU A 182 8.07 11.61 8.73
CA GLU A 182 9.27 11.56 7.91
C GLU A 182 10.23 12.65 8.39
N THR A 183 11.20 12.26 9.20
CA THR A 183 12.10 13.15 9.91
C THR A 183 13.53 13.06 9.34
N PRO A 184 14.30 14.17 9.23
CA PRO A 184 15.70 14.12 8.86
C PRO A 184 16.50 13.20 9.78
N ARG A 185 17.36 12.32 9.22
CA ARG A 185 18.17 11.37 10.00
C ARG A 185 19.06 12.06 11.03
N ALA A 186 19.54 13.25 10.75
CA ALA A 186 20.34 14.05 11.69
C ALA A 186 19.60 14.35 13.00
N ALA A 187 18.26 14.41 12.96
CA ALA A 187 17.43 14.65 14.14
C ALA A 187 17.11 13.36 14.93
N LEU A 188 17.27 12.21 14.29
CA LEU A 188 16.99 10.87 14.86
C LEU A 188 18.24 9.99 14.73
N ARG A 189 19.32 10.40 15.40
CA ARG A 189 20.60 9.66 15.39
C ARG A 189 20.39 8.21 15.85
N ASP A 190 21.37 7.33 15.60
CA ASP A 190 21.44 5.92 16.00
C ASP A 190 20.59 4.95 15.17
N VAL A 191 19.78 5.43 14.22
CA VAL A 191 19.06 4.55 13.31
C VAL A 191 20.02 3.78 12.41
N ASP A 192 19.97 2.44 12.46
CA ASP A 192 20.75 1.57 11.56
C ASP A 192 20.31 1.80 10.10
N PRO A 193 21.20 2.32 9.25
CA PRO A 193 20.86 2.64 7.87
C PRO A 193 20.58 1.41 6.99
N SER A 194 21.09 0.25 7.37
CA SER A 194 20.98 -0.97 6.56
C SER A 194 19.73 -1.79 6.84
N THR A 195 18.97 -1.46 7.91
CA THR A 195 17.90 -2.30 8.44
C THR A 195 16.53 -1.66 8.33
N LEU A 196 15.58 -2.38 7.73
CA LEU A 196 14.15 -2.13 7.92
C LEU A 196 13.72 -2.79 9.23
N TRP A 197 13.30 -2.01 10.20
CA TRP A 197 12.72 -2.52 11.43
C TRP A 197 11.21 -2.55 11.33
N VAL A 198 10.58 -3.70 11.62
CA VAL A 198 9.13 -3.90 11.58
C VAL A 198 8.69 -4.72 12.79
N ALA A 199 7.71 -4.24 13.53
CA ALA A 199 7.04 -4.98 14.59
C ALA A 199 5.57 -5.25 14.19
N TYR A 200 5.17 -6.51 14.21
CA TYR A 200 3.80 -6.93 13.99
C TYR A 200 3.08 -7.17 15.30
N GLY A 201 1.81 -6.81 15.37
CA GLY A 201 1.02 -6.91 16.59
C GLY A 201 1.43 -5.89 17.65
N TYR A 202 2.03 -4.77 17.22
CA TYR A 202 2.40 -3.68 18.10
C TYR A 202 1.15 -3.11 18.81
N ASP A 203 1.24 -2.97 20.12
CA ASP A 203 0.18 -2.43 20.98
C ASP A 203 0.74 -1.26 21.79
N ALA A 204 0.32 -0.05 21.45
CA ALA A 204 0.79 1.17 22.10
C ALA A 204 0.41 1.24 23.61
N ASP A 205 -0.60 0.52 24.04
CA ASP A 205 -1.06 0.53 25.43
C ASP A 205 -0.37 -0.57 26.28
N ALA A 206 0.08 -1.66 25.65
CA ALA A 206 0.78 -2.75 26.34
C ALA A 206 2.24 -2.42 26.68
N ASP A 207 2.91 -1.63 25.82
CA ASP A 207 4.32 -1.28 25.98
C ASP A 207 4.58 -0.23 27.09
N ILE A 208 3.53 0.44 27.61
CA ILE A 208 3.66 1.42 28.69
C ILE A 208 3.93 0.73 30.05
N ALA A 209 3.56 -0.54 30.18
CA ALA A 209 3.68 -1.26 31.47
C ALA A 209 5.10 -1.74 31.78
N ASP A 210 6.06 -1.67 30.84
CA ASP A 210 7.39 -2.28 30.99
C ASP A 210 8.56 -1.28 30.85
N CYS A 211 8.40 -0.05 31.35
CA CYS A 211 9.49 0.94 31.43
C CYS A 211 10.60 0.60 32.45
N GLY A 212 10.90 -0.68 32.66
CA GLY A 212 11.85 -1.18 33.66
C GLY A 212 13.26 -1.55 33.14
N VAL A 213 13.67 -1.18 31.92
CA VAL A 213 14.97 -1.61 31.39
C VAL A 213 15.97 -0.47 31.25
N ARG A 214 16.97 -0.49 32.11
CA ARG A 214 18.16 0.35 32.05
C ARG A 214 19.15 -0.19 31.00
N ASN A 215 19.66 0.72 30.14
CA ASN A 215 20.90 0.63 29.36
C ASN A 215 21.20 -0.70 28.64
N ALA A 216 20.89 -0.76 27.37
CA ALA A 216 21.54 -1.68 26.45
C ALA A 216 22.32 -0.89 25.39
N GLY A 217 23.61 -1.12 25.30
CA GLY A 217 24.51 -0.55 24.28
C GLY A 217 24.15 -0.99 22.86
N PRO A 218 24.96 -0.60 21.83
CA PRO A 218 24.62 -0.75 20.43
C PRO A 218 24.26 -2.21 20.09
N ILE A 219 23.32 -2.39 19.18
CA ILE A 219 22.66 -3.66 18.81
C ILE A 219 23.67 -4.77 18.46
N ARG A 220 24.29 -5.34 19.45
CA ARG A 220 24.95 -6.64 19.43
C ARG A 220 24.13 -7.56 20.35
N ASN A 221 23.17 -8.29 19.77
CA ASN A 221 22.34 -9.28 20.46
C ASN A 221 21.80 -8.80 21.83
N PRO A 222 20.73 -8.00 21.88
CA PRO A 222 20.15 -7.64 23.16
C PRO A 222 19.58 -8.87 23.87
N PRO A 223 19.68 -8.95 25.21
CA PRO A 223 19.19 -10.10 25.97
C PRO A 223 17.69 -10.31 25.77
N SER A 224 17.24 -11.56 25.83
CA SER A 224 15.84 -11.93 25.78
C SER A 224 15.12 -11.37 26.99
N ILE A 225 14.39 -10.27 26.82
CA ILE A 225 13.51 -9.76 27.86
C ILE A 225 12.18 -10.48 27.69
N ARG A 226 11.92 -11.47 28.53
CA ARG A 226 10.57 -11.95 28.76
C ARG A 226 9.81 -10.81 29.43
N ASN A 227 8.82 -10.27 28.74
CA ASN A 227 7.86 -9.32 29.31
C ASN A 227 7.05 -10.07 30.39
N PRO A 228 7.26 -9.84 31.72
CA PRO A 228 6.57 -10.57 32.78
C PRO A 228 5.10 -10.13 32.93
N HIS A 229 4.67 -9.05 32.25
CA HIS A 229 3.32 -8.49 32.37
C HIS A 229 2.49 -8.59 31.09
N SER A 230 2.90 -9.37 30.11
CA SER A 230 1.92 -9.86 29.13
C SER A 230 0.97 -10.83 29.88
N ALA A 231 0.18 -10.28 30.80
CA ALA A 231 -0.94 -10.97 31.37
C ALA A 231 -1.75 -11.48 30.18
N ILE A 232 -1.59 -12.76 29.93
CA ILE A 232 -2.11 -13.53 28.82
C ILE A 232 -3.60 -13.23 28.71
N ARG A 233 -3.98 -12.21 27.96
CA ARG A 233 -5.30 -12.13 27.38
C ARG A 233 -5.31 -13.16 26.26
N ASN A 234 -5.71 -14.37 26.61
CA ASN A 234 -5.84 -15.49 25.70
C ASN A 234 -6.59 -15.03 24.44
N GLY A 235 -5.91 -15.07 23.25
CA GLY A 235 -6.54 -14.77 21.98
C GLY A 235 -6.74 -13.29 21.67
N ALA A 236 -5.95 -12.36 22.22
CA ALA A 236 -6.03 -10.95 21.86
C ALA A 236 -5.68 -10.74 20.38
N VAL A 237 -6.56 -10.04 19.66
CA VAL A 237 -6.38 -9.61 18.30
C VAL A 237 -5.19 -8.65 18.22
N ALA A 238 -4.31 -8.83 17.23
CA ALA A 238 -3.07 -8.06 17.07
C ALA A 238 -3.06 -7.36 15.69
N GLU A 239 -3.99 -6.44 15.46
CA GLU A 239 -4.20 -5.75 14.17
C GLU A 239 -3.32 -4.50 14.00
N GLY A 240 -2.17 -4.44 14.67
CA GLY A 240 -1.23 -3.33 14.59
C GLY A 240 0.12 -3.74 13.99
N TYR A 241 0.82 -2.77 13.43
CA TYR A 241 2.22 -2.89 13.10
C TYR A 241 2.94 -1.54 13.31
N ALA A 242 4.26 -1.63 13.54
CA ALA A 242 5.09 -0.47 13.71
C ALA A 242 6.35 -0.64 12.87
N TYR A 243 6.99 0.48 12.47
CA TYR A 243 8.15 0.40 11.62
C TYR A 243 9.11 1.60 11.78
N VAL A 244 10.40 1.32 11.45
CA VAL A 244 11.43 2.33 11.27
C VAL A 244 12.10 2.05 9.93
N PHE A 245 11.95 2.94 8.98
CA PHE A 245 12.42 2.80 7.61
C PHE A 245 13.44 3.90 7.27
N PRO A 246 14.74 3.58 7.27
CA PRO A 246 15.79 4.52 6.92
C PRO A 246 15.73 4.83 5.41
N LYS A 247 15.93 6.10 5.09
CA LYS A 247 16.18 6.61 3.74
C LYS A 247 17.56 7.25 3.70
N ARG A 248 18.02 7.77 2.57
CA ARG A 248 19.33 8.38 2.50
C ARG A 248 19.53 9.48 3.57
N ASP A 249 18.63 10.45 3.60
CA ASP A 249 18.75 11.64 4.46
C ASP A 249 17.60 11.76 5.48
N HIS A 250 16.64 10.85 5.45
CA HIS A 250 15.45 10.85 6.31
C HIS A 250 15.18 9.47 6.89
N VAL A 251 14.32 9.42 7.89
CA VAL A 251 13.74 8.20 8.46
C VAL A 251 12.23 8.35 8.49
N ASN A 252 11.52 7.32 8.03
CA ASN A 252 10.11 7.17 8.33
C ASN A 252 9.94 6.32 9.57
N ILE A 253 9.20 6.84 10.54
CA ILE A 253 8.76 6.11 11.72
C ILE A 253 7.26 6.14 11.75
N GLY A 254 6.62 4.98 11.87
CA GLY A 254 5.17 4.92 11.86
C GLY A 254 4.59 3.74 12.62
N ILE A 255 3.34 3.92 13.02
CA ILE A 255 2.47 2.88 13.57
C ILE A 255 1.18 2.86 12.78
N GLY A 256 0.68 1.66 12.52
CA GLY A 256 -0.54 1.46 11.75
C GLY A 256 -1.46 0.43 12.39
N TYR A 257 -2.75 0.65 12.26
CA TYR A 257 -3.80 -0.26 12.73
C TYR A 257 -4.91 -0.40 11.70
N VAL A 258 -5.51 -1.58 11.60
CA VAL A 258 -6.80 -1.68 10.90
C VAL A 258 -7.78 -0.74 11.58
N LEU A 259 -8.45 0.11 10.81
CA LEU A 259 -9.26 1.22 11.34
C LEU A 259 -10.38 0.76 12.27
N SER A 260 -10.96 -0.42 12.01
CA SER A 260 -11.96 -1.01 12.92
C SER A 260 -11.37 -1.40 14.27
N HIS A 261 -10.13 -1.89 14.30
CA HIS A 261 -9.41 -2.19 15.55
C HIS A 261 -9.02 -0.90 16.28
N TYR A 262 -8.45 0.07 15.55
CA TYR A 262 -8.11 1.37 16.11
C TYR A 262 -9.29 2.01 16.84
N ARG A 263 -10.48 2.03 16.20
CA ARG A 263 -11.69 2.63 16.79
C ARG A 263 -12.23 1.90 18.02
N ARG A 264 -12.01 0.59 18.14
CA ARG A 264 -12.54 -0.23 19.24
C ARG A 264 -11.59 -0.39 20.41
N SER A 265 -10.29 -0.44 20.13
CA SER A 265 -9.33 -1.01 21.08
C SER A 265 -8.11 -0.15 21.33
N VAL A 266 -7.82 0.85 20.48
CA VAL A 266 -6.65 1.71 20.64
C VAL A 266 -7.08 3.04 21.21
N HIS A 267 -6.46 3.44 22.33
CA HIS A 267 -6.80 4.67 23.03
C HIS A 267 -5.75 5.75 22.81
N GLY A 268 -6.19 6.93 22.40
CA GLY A 268 -5.34 8.11 22.22
C GLY A 268 -5.46 8.77 20.86
N ALA A 269 -5.08 10.04 20.82
CA ALA A 269 -5.03 10.80 19.57
C ALA A 269 -3.87 10.29 18.69
N PRO A 270 -4.00 10.32 17.36
CA PRO A 270 -2.98 9.78 16.44
C PRO A 270 -1.55 10.29 16.72
N TYR A 271 -1.37 11.59 16.98
CA TYR A 271 -0.05 12.12 17.25
C TYR A 271 0.50 11.70 18.63
N ASP A 272 -0.33 11.56 19.64
CA ASP A 272 0.11 11.10 20.96
C ASP A 272 0.59 9.65 20.93
N LEU A 273 -0.07 8.80 20.13
CA LEU A 273 0.38 7.43 19.88
C LEU A 273 1.75 7.42 19.19
N GLN A 274 1.92 8.23 18.15
CA GLN A 274 3.20 8.38 17.44
C GLN A 274 4.31 8.86 18.35
N ARG A 275 4.05 9.89 19.16
CA ARG A 275 5.01 10.43 20.13
C ARG A 275 5.43 9.39 21.17
N ARG A 276 4.49 8.61 21.69
CA ARG A 276 4.78 7.49 22.61
C ARG A 276 5.66 6.44 21.95
N PHE A 277 5.34 6.08 20.72
CA PHE A 277 6.12 5.11 19.97
C PHE A 277 7.56 5.58 19.74
N VAL A 278 7.80 6.81 19.33
CA VAL A 278 9.16 7.36 19.19
C VAL A 278 9.88 7.38 20.55
N GLY A 279 9.18 7.70 21.64
CA GLY A 279 9.73 7.59 23.00
C GLY A 279 10.17 6.16 23.33
N HIS A 280 9.33 5.17 23.05
CA HIS A 280 9.66 3.74 23.21
C HIS A 280 10.89 3.33 22.39
N LEU A 281 11.01 3.75 21.14
CA LEU A 281 12.18 3.49 20.31
C LEU A 281 13.45 4.13 20.88
N ARG A 282 13.34 5.32 21.47
CA ARG A 282 14.44 6.01 22.14
C ARG A 282 14.90 5.26 23.37
N ASP A 283 13.98 4.81 24.20
CA ASP A 283 14.28 4.04 25.41
C ASP A 283 14.96 2.70 25.09
N ARG A 284 14.72 2.17 23.89
CA ARG A 284 15.39 0.99 23.35
C ARG A 284 16.71 1.28 22.62
N GLY A 285 17.12 2.53 22.48
CA GLY A 285 18.32 2.94 21.76
C GLY A 285 18.25 2.73 20.23
N ILE A 286 17.04 2.64 19.67
CA ILE A 286 16.83 2.51 18.22
C ILE A 286 16.89 3.88 17.54
N VAL A 287 16.43 4.92 18.23
CA VAL A 287 16.54 6.31 17.82
C VAL A 287 17.04 7.15 19.00
N ALA A 288 17.65 8.32 18.74
CA ALA A 288 18.13 9.23 19.79
C ALA A 288 17.33 10.53 19.90
N GLY A 289 16.43 10.80 18.96
CA GLY A 289 15.64 12.03 18.90
C GLY A 289 14.23 11.91 19.43
N GLU A 290 13.45 12.95 19.19
CA GLU A 290 12.05 13.04 19.59
C GLU A 290 11.13 13.18 18.37
N SER A 291 9.86 12.76 18.53
CA SER A 291 8.82 12.96 17.53
C SER A 291 8.55 14.44 17.30
N ARG A 292 8.36 14.82 16.05
CA ARG A 292 8.08 16.19 15.64
C ARG A 292 6.75 16.29 14.93
N ARG A 293 5.85 17.10 15.48
CA ARG A 293 4.49 17.25 14.97
C ARG A 293 4.45 17.79 13.54
N GLU A 294 5.36 18.66 13.17
CA GLU A 294 5.46 19.22 11.81
C GLU A 294 5.80 18.18 10.73
N HIS A 295 6.40 17.05 11.14
CA HIS A 295 6.70 15.93 10.24
C HIS A 295 5.63 14.83 10.24
N PHE A 296 4.67 14.93 11.16
CA PHE A 296 3.63 13.91 11.35
C PHE A 296 2.48 14.07 10.37
N THR A 297 2.07 12.97 9.74
CA THR A 297 0.91 12.94 8.85
C THR A 297 0.20 11.59 8.93
N PRO A 298 -1.03 11.54 9.45
CA PRO A 298 -1.85 10.32 9.39
C PRO A 298 -2.50 10.19 8.00
N PHE A 299 -2.66 8.94 7.53
CA PHE A 299 -3.37 8.66 6.28
C PHE A 299 -3.98 7.27 6.26
N LEU A 300 -4.85 7.00 5.28
CA LEU A 300 -5.51 5.71 5.13
C LEU A 300 -4.89 4.88 4.00
N ILE A 301 -4.84 3.55 4.23
CA ILE A 301 -4.35 2.56 3.28
C ILE A 301 -5.45 1.52 3.06
N PRO A 302 -5.88 1.19 1.82
CA PRO A 302 -6.93 0.21 1.55
C PRO A 302 -6.36 -1.22 1.59
N VAL A 303 -6.27 -1.81 2.78
CA VAL A 303 -5.67 -3.14 3.03
C VAL A 303 -6.66 -4.31 2.90
N GLY A 304 -7.91 -4.03 2.55
CA GLY A 304 -8.97 -5.04 2.47
C GLY A 304 -9.00 -5.83 1.16
N GLY A 305 -8.08 -5.56 0.24
CA GLY A 305 -7.94 -6.21 -1.06
C GLY A 305 -8.62 -5.47 -2.21
N PRO A 306 -8.41 -5.95 -3.43
CA PRO A 306 -8.88 -5.30 -4.62
C PRO A 306 -10.41 -5.36 -4.77
N LEU A 307 -10.97 -4.33 -5.37
CA LEU A 307 -12.34 -4.36 -5.87
C LEU A 307 -12.50 -5.52 -6.87
N ARG A 308 -13.67 -6.15 -6.90
CA ARG A 308 -13.96 -7.23 -7.85
C ARG A 308 -14.03 -6.72 -9.29
N GLU A 309 -14.57 -5.52 -9.46
CA GLU A 309 -14.73 -4.86 -10.75
C GLU A 309 -14.04 -3.48 -10.69
N PRO A 310 -12.72 -3.42 -10.89
CA PRO A 310 -12.00 -2.15 -10.89
C PRO A 310 -12.21 -1.34 -12.18
N GLY A 311 -13.02 -1.81 -13.12
CA GLY A 311 -13.37 -1.11 -14.35
C GLY A 311 -14.81 -1.36 -14.76
N ARG A 312 -15.50 -0.30 -15.23
CA ARG A 312 -16.85 -0.37 -15.78
C ARG A 312 -17.03 0.67 -16.88
N GLY A 313 -17.49 0.21 -18.05
CA GLY A 313 -17.74 1.10 -19.18
C GLY A 313 -16.49 1.90 -19.55
N ARG A 314 -16.57 3.21 -19.41
CA ARG A 314 -15.52 4.18 -19.77
C ARG A 314 -14.51 4.47 -18.67
N VAL A 315 -14.67 3.88 -17.49
CA VAL A 315 -13.88 4.22 -16.31
C VAL A 315 -13.11 3.03 -15.77
N LEU A 316 -11.80 3.21 -15.59
CA LEU A 316 -10.89 2.23 -14.98
C LEU A 316 -10.30 2.82 -13.71
N LEU A 317 -10.33 2.07 -12.60
CA LEU A 317 -9.75 2.47 -11.33
C LEU A 317 -8.37 1.83 -11.19
N ALA A 318 -7.34 2.59 -10.80
CA ALA A 318 -5.99 2.11 -10.63
C ALA A 318 -5.39 2.49 -9.26
N GLY A 319 -4.42 1.72 -8.78
CA GLY A 319 -3.78 1.92 -7.48
C GLY A 319 -4.76 1.79 -6.32
N ASP A 320 -4.60 2.64 -5.30
CA ASP A 320 -5.42 2.64 -4.09
C ASP A 320 -6.91 2.87 -4.37
N ALA A 321 -7.26 3.56 -5.47
CA ALA A 321 -8.66 3.76 -5.87
C ALA A 321 -9.40 2.44 -6.14
N ALA A 322 -8.66 1.42 -6.57
CA ALA A 322 -9.15 0.06 -6.78
C ALA A 322 -8.79 -0.91 -5.63
N GLY A 323 -8.10 -0.44 -4.59
CA GLY A 323 -7.62 -1.26 -3.49
C GLY A 323 -6.45 -2.19 -3.86
N PHE A 324 -5.65 -1.80 -4.83
CA PHE A 324 -4.47 -2.56 -5.23
C PHE A 324 -3.30 -2.30 -4.27
N VAL A 325 -3.46 -2.78 -3.06
CA VAL A 325 -2.48 -2.73 -1.97
C VAL A 325 -2.39 -4.10 -1.33
N ASN A 326 -1.18 -4.53 -1.01
CA ASN A 326 -0.94 -5.74 -0.26
C ASN A 326 -1.52 -5.61 1.16
N GLY A 327 -2.44 -6.48 1.52
CA GLY A 327 -3.13 -6.41 2.81
C GLY A 327 -2.21 -6.63 4.01
N PHE A 328 -1.13 -7.39 3.85
CA PHE A 328 -0.23 -7.76 4.95
C PHE A 328 0.96 -6.79 5.11
N THR A 329 1.62 -6.42 4.00
CA THR A 329 2.80 -5.55 4.02
C THR A 329 2.48 -4.07 3.83
N ALA A 330 1.24 -3.74 3.45
CA ALA A 330 0.82 -2.41 3.00
C ALA A 330 1.61 -1.88 1.77
N GLU A 331 2.33 -2.75 1.04
CA GLU A 331 2.98 -2.37 -0.22
C GLU A 331 1.92 -1.98 -1.25
N GLY A 332 2.00 -0.72 -1.74
CA GLY A 332 1.07 -0.19 -2.74
C GLY A 332 1.75 0.26 -4.03
N ILE A 333 3.02 0.71 -3.99
CA ILE A 333 3.70 1.35 -5.13
C ILE A 333 3.79 0.42 -6.33
N TYR A 334 4.23 -0.82 -6.13
CA TYR A 334 4.33 -1.82 -7.20
C TYR A 334 2.97 -2.07 -7.87
N TYR A 335 1.95 -2.36 -7.09
CA TYR A 335 0.61 -2.65 -7.60
C TYR A 335 -0.06 -1.44 -8.25
N ALA A 336 0.22 -0.25 -7.73
CA ALA A 336 -0.24 0.99 -8.33
C ALA A 336 0.33 1.16 -9.74
N MET A 337 1.65 0.99 -9.91
CA MET A 337 2.29 1.12 -11.22
C MET A 337 1.85 0.01 -12.19
N VAL A 338 1.75 -1.24 -11.74
CA VAL A 338 1.26 -2.34 -12.58
C VAL A 338 -0.18 -2.10 -13.03
N SER A 339 -1.08 -1.70 -12.12
CA SER A 339 -2.48 -1.42 -12.49
C SER A 339 -2.61 -0.24 -13.45
N GLY A 340 -1.77 0.80 -13.29
CA GLY A 340 -1.70 1.93 -14.22
C GLY A 340 -1.26 1.49 -15.62
N GLU A 341 -0.23 0.65 -15.72
CA GLU A 341 0.21 0.06 -16.99
C GLU A 341 -0.88 -0.79 -17.64
N LEU A 342 -1.56 -1.65 -16.86
CA LEU A 342 -2.64 -2.51 -17.36
C LEU A 342 -3.83 -1.68 -17.84
N ALA A 343 -4.17 -0.57 -17.16
CA ALA A 343 -5.22 0.34 -17.59
C ALA A 343 -4.86 0.99 -18.94
N ALA A 344 -3.63 1.47 -19.10
CA ALA A 344 -3.16 2.02 -20.36
C ALA A 344 -3.20 0.97 -21.49
N ARG A 345 -2.73 -0.25 -21.23
CA ARG A 345 -2.77 -1.36 -22.21
C ARG A 345 -4.21 -1.67 -22.67
N ALA A 346 -5.16 -1.72 -21.74
CA ALA A 346 -6.57 -1.94 -22.07
C ALA A 346 -7.13 -0.81 -22.94
N VAL A 347 -6.80 0.44 -22.63
CA VAL A 347 -7.19 1.60 -23.47
C VAL A 347 -6.61 1.49 -24.87
N VAL A 348 -5.32 1.26 -25.01
CA VAL A 348 -4.63 1.16 -26.31
C VAL A 348 -5.25 0.07 -27.18
N SER A 349 -5.57 -1.10 -26.60
CA SER A 349 -6.05 -2.26 -27.35
C SER A 349 -7.53 -2.22 -27.70
N THR A 350 -8.38 -1.55 -26.89
CA THR A 350 -9.84 -1.68 -27.00
C THR A 350 -10.63 -0.36 -26.78
N ALA A 351 -9.98 0.82 -26.94
CA ALA A 351 -10.59 2.11 -26.67
C ALA A 351 -11.94 2.36 -27.40
N ARG A 352 -12.12 1.75 -28.58
CA ARG A 352 -13.35 1.87 -29.40
C ARG A 352 -14.54 1.10 -28.81
N ASN A 353 -14.31 0.18 -27.85
CA ASN A 353 -15.34 -0.59 -27.15
C ASN A 353 -15.13 -0.51 -25.64
N PRO A 354 -15.72 0.47 -24.96
CA PRO A 354 -15.54 0.68 -23.51
C PRO A 354 -15.88 -0.53 -22.65
N ALA A 355 -16.90 -1.31 -23.02
CA ALA A 355 -17.28 -2.51 -22.28
C ALA A 355 -16.23 -3.62 -22.43
N ALA A 356 -15.65 -3.80 -23.62
CA ALA A 356 -14.56 -4.74 -23.84
C ALA A 356 -13.29 -4.29 -23.10
N MET A 357 -12.98 -2.99 -23.12
CA MET A 357 -11.86 -2.36 -22.41
C MET A 357 -11.94 -2.66 -20.91
N ALA A 358 -13.07 -2.35 -20.27
CA ALA A 358 -13.25 -2.60 -18.84
C ALA A 358 -13.11 -4.09 -18.49
N ARG A 359 -13.70 -5.01 -19.28
CA ARG A 359 -13.56 -6.46 -19.06
C ARG A 359 -12.11 -6.92 -19.21
N GLN A 360 -11.39 -6.46 -20.24
CA GLN A 360 -9.99 -6.81 -20.45
C GLN A 360 -9.13 -6.32 -19.29
N TYR A 361 -9.34 -5.09 -18.83
CA TYR A 361 -8.65 -4.52 -17.68
C TYR A 361 -8.89 -5.34 -16.41
N CYS A 362 -10.16 -5.61 -16.08
CA CYS A 362 -10.51 -6.41 -14.90
C CYS A 362 -9.85 -7.80 -14.93
N HIS A 363 -9.89 -8.47 -16.10
CA HIS A 363 -9.26 -9.77 -16.27
C HIS A 363 -7.73 -9.70 -16.12
N ALA A 364 -7.08 -8.70 -16.72
CA ALA A 364 -5.63 -8.51 -16.63
C ALA A 364 -5.19 -8.23 -15.17
N CYS A 365 -5.92 -7.37 -14.45
CA CYS A 365 -5.66 -7.11 -13.03
C CYS A 365 -5.85 -8.37 -12.17
N ASP A 366 -6.93 -9.14 -12.40
CA ASP A 366 -7.18 -10.37 -11.65
C ASP A 366 -6.09 -11.41 -11.88
N TYR A 367 -5.64 -11.54 -13.12
CA TYR A 367 -4.60 -12.49 -13.52
C TYR A 367 -3.23 -12.12 -12.98
N GLU A 368 -2.78 -10.85 -13.15
CA GLU A 368 -1.41 -10.43 -12.83
C GLU A 368 -1.21 -10.15 -11.32
N ILE A 369 -2.17 -9.48 -10.66
CA ILE A 369 -2.01 -9.01 -9.28
C ILE A 369 -3.16 -9.41 -8.33
N GLY A 370 -4.35 -9.65 -8.84
CA GLY A 370 -5.56 -9.82 -8.02
C GLY A 370 -5.52 -11.02 -7.09
N SER A 371 -5.02 -12.17 -7.58
CA SER A 371 -4.92 -13.37 -6.75
C SER A 371 -3.92 -13.20 -5.60
N GLU A 372 -2.80 -12.53 -5.87
CA GLU A 372 -1.77 -12.24 -4.88
C GLU A 372 -2.30 -11.31 -3.78
N LEU A 373 -3.00 -10.26 -4.18
CA LEU A 373 -3.57 -9.29 -3.24
C LEU A 373 -4.66 -9.94 -2.37
N ARG A 374 -5.52 -10.78 -2.93
CA ARG A 374 -6.52 -11.52 -2.11
C ARG A 374 -5.86 -12.49 -1.13
N ASP A 375 -4.81 -13.19 -1.56
CA ASP A 375 -4.06 -14.08 -0.67
C ASP A 375 -3.38 -13.30 0.46
N SER A 376 -2.87 -12.09 0.21
CA SER A 376 -2.28 -11.23 1.25
C SER A 376 -3.28 -10.81 2.32
N VAL A 377 -4.52 -10.50 1.92
CA VAL A 377 -5.63 -10.19 2.86
C VAL A 377 -6.00 -11.40 3.73
N LEU A 378 -6.05 -12.59 3.14
CA LEU A 378 -6.33 -13.82 3.89
C LEU A 378 -5.23 -14.09 4.93
N ILE A 379 -3.97 -13.89 4.55
CA ILE A 379 -2.82 -14.04 5.46
C ILE A 379 -2.89 -13.00 6.59
N GLN A 380 -3.15 -11.74 6.25
CA GLN A 380 -3.34 -10.67 7.24
C GLN A 380 -4.41 -11.05 8.26
N ARG A 381 -5.61 -11.38 7.80
CA ARG A 381 -6.74 -11.75 8.68
C ARG A 381 -6.43 -12.95 9.55
N PHE A 382 -5.74 -13.94 9.00
CA PHE A 382 -5.35 -15.11 9.76
C PHE A 382 -4.32 -14.79 10.85
N LEU A 383 -3.25 -14.07 10.51
CA LEU A 383 -2.18 -13.76 11.46
C LEU A 383 -2.65 -12.78 12.53
N PHE A 384 -3.34 -11.72 12.13
CA PHE A 384 -3.77 -10.67 13.06
C PHE A 384 -4.93 -11.07 13.97
N ALA A 385 -5.65 -12.15 13.64
CA ALA A 385 -6.71 -12.66 14.51
C ALA A 385 -6.21 -13.23 15.85
N ASP A 386 -4.90 -13.53 15.97
CA ASP A 386 -4.32 -14.10 17.20
C ASP A 386 -2.82 -13.77 17.27
N ARG A 387 -2.41 -13.00 18.27
CA ARG A 387 -1.01 -12.60 18.49
C ARG A 387 -0.04 -13.78 18.52
N ARG A 388 -0.47 -14.93 19.06
CA ARG A 388 0.35 -16.16 19.12
C ARG A 388 0.71 -16.69 17.73
N ARG A 389 -0.10 -16.42 16.71
CA ARG A 389 0.21 -16.83 15.34
C ARG A 389 1.35 -16.02 14.75
N ILE A 390 1.36 -14.72 15.03
CA ILE A 390 2.45 -13.83 14.62
C ILE A 390 3.76 -14.28 15.30
N SER A 391 3.73 -14.44 16.64
CA SER A 391 4.90 -14.89 17.41
C SER A 391 5.45 -16.23 16.92
N ARG A 392 4.57 -17.21 16.63
CA ARG A 392 5.02 -18.49 16.07
C ARG A 392 5.67 -18.37 14.70
N VAL A 393 5.16 -17.49 13.83
CA VAL A 393 5.73 -17.28 12.49
C VAL A 393 7.09 -16.60 12.61
N ILE A 394 7.21 -15.55 13.41
CA ILE A 394 8.46 -14.81 13.59
C ILE A 394 9.51 -15.65 14.32
N GLY A 395 9.15 -16.27 15.45
CA GLY A 395 10.05 -17.16 16.19
C GLY A 395 10.44 -18.43 15.44
N GLY A 396 9.54 -18.96 14.61
CA GLY A 396 9.81 -20.09 13.72
C GLY A 396 10.78 -19.75 12.59
N ALA A 397 10.75 -18.51 12.09
CA ALA A 397 11.66 -18.05 11.05
C ALA A 397 13.13 -18.13 11.47
N HIS A 398 13.42 -17.91 12.75
CA HIS A 398 14.76 -18.06 13.29
C HIS A 398 15.28 -19.52 13.26
N ARG A 399 14.38 -20.49 13.33
CA ARG A 399 14.71 -21.92 13.43
C ARG A 399 14.68 -22.67 12.10
N GLU A 400 13.95 -22.17 11.13
CA GLU A 400 13.74 -22.84 9.84
C GLU A 400 14.21 -21.97 8.66
N ALA A 401 15.34 -22.31 8.05
CA ALA A 401 15.87 -21.61 6.87
C ALA A 401 14.85 -21.51 5.70
N ALA A 402 13.94 -22.47 5.60
CA ALA A 402 12.85 -22.43 4.60
C ALA A 402 11.81 -21.34 4.89
N LEU A 403 11.52 -21.08 6.18
CA LEU A 403 10.59 -20.00 6.58
C LEU A 403 11.27 -18.64 6.47
N THR A 404 12.56 -18.56 6.79
CA THR A 404 13.38 -17.36 6.59
C THR A 404 13.43 -16.96 5.11
N ARG A 405 13.71 -17.90 4.21
CA ARG A 405 13.67 -17.66 2.75
C ARG A 405 12.29 -17.23 2.30
N LEU A 406 11.25 -17.85 2.85
CA LEU A 406 9.88 -17.49 2.51
C LEU A 406 9.53 -16.04 2.92
N LEU A 407 9.99 -15.60 4.10
CA LEU A 407 9.82 -14.21 4.57
C LEU A 407 10.69 -13.24 3.77
N LEU A 408 11.91 -13.63 3.39
CA LEU A 408 12.75 -12.86 2.46
C LEU A 408 12.09 -12.69 1.11
N ASP A 409 11.64 -13.79 0.50
CA ASP A 409 10.92 -13.77 -0.77
C ASP A 409 9.65 -12.93 -0.66
N PHE A 410 9.06 -12.87 0.52
CA PHE A 410 7.86 -12.10 0.81
C PHE A 410 8.16 -10.59 0.89
N VAL A 411 9.25 -10.21 1.55
CA VAL A 411 9.64 -8.80 1.74
C VAL A 411 10.39 -8.27 0.52
N ALA A 412 11.26 -9.08 -0.07
CA ALA A 412 11.93 -8.76 -1.33
C ALA A 412 11.00 -8.91 -2.55
N ALA A 413 9.74 -9.32 -2.32
CA ALA A 413 8.72 -9.56 -3.34
C ALA A 413 9.16 -10.52 -4.46
N GLY A 414 10.12 -11.41 -4.17
CA GLY A 414 10.59 -12.45 -5.09
C GLY A 414 9.74 -13.73 -5.09
N GLY A 415 8.91 -13.92 -4.06
CA GLY A 415 8.10 -15.14 -3.86
C GLY A 415 6.62 -14.96 -4.18
N SER A 416 5.99 -16.01 -4.68
CA SER A 416 4.56 -16.03 -4.94
C SER A 416 3.76 -16.28 -3.65
N TYR A 417 2.79 -15.40 -3.34
CA TYR A 417 1.81 -15.61 -2.26
C TYR A 417 1.05 -16.93 -2.38
N ARG A 418 0.89 -17.45 -3.61
CA ARG A 418 0.33 -18.80 -3.86
C ARG A 418 1.20 -19.90 -3.25
N GLN A 419 2.51 -19.78 -3.30
CA GLN A 419 3.44 -20.74 -2.67
C GLN A 419 3.37 -20.66 -1.15
N LEU A 420 3.33 -19.43 -0.60
CA LEU A 420 3.14 -19.21 0.84
C LEU A 420 1.82 -19.83 1.31
N ARG A 421 0.73 -19.55 0.62
CA ARG A 421 -0.57 -20.15 0.92
C ARG A 421 -0.54 -21.68 0.88
N ARG A 422 0.03 -22.29 -0.16
CA ARG A 422 0.12 -23.76 -0.27
C ARG A 422 0.91 -24.35 0.89
N ARG A 423 2.01 -23.73 1.31
CA ARG A 423 2.81 -24.19 2.44
C ARG A 423 2.10 -24.03 3.78
N LEU A 424 1.41 -22.91 3.98
CA LEU A 424 0.59 -22.68 5.18
C LEU A 424 -0.59 -23.67 5.25
N LEU A 425 -1.27 -23.92 4.15
CA LEU A 425 -2.37 -24.86 4.05
C LEU A 425 -1.92 -26.31 4.26
N GLY A 426 -0.77 -26.71 3.71
CA GLY A 426 -0.20 -28.05 3.88
C GLY A 426 0.23 -28.37 5.32
N ARG A 427 0.49 -27.35 6.14
CA ARG A 427 0.89 -27.49 7.55
C ARG A 427 -0.26 -27.34 8.55
N SER A 428 -1.44 -26.94 8.12
CA SER A 428 -2.61 -26.77 8.99
C SER A 428 -3.91 -27.05 8.26
N PRO A 429 -4.43 -28.28 8.34
CA PRO A 429 -5.72 -28.65 7.72
C PRO A 429 -6.90 -27.79 8.22
N MET A 430 -6.83 -27.33 9.47
CA MET A 430 -7.83 -26.45 10.08
C MET A 430 -7.84 -25.06 9.42
N LEU A 431 -6.69 -24.58 8.95
CA LEU A 431 -6.55 -23.34 8.16
C LEU A 431 -7.22 -23.50 6.80
N ALA A 432 -7.01 -24.65 6.14
CA ALA A 432 -7.62 -24.96 4.87
C ALA A 432 -9.16 -24.93 4.97
N GLY A 433 -9.72 -25.58 5.98
CA GLY A 433 -11.16 -25.61 6.22
C GLY A 433 -11.75 -24.20 6.45
N ARG A 434 -11.09 -23.36 7.23
CA ARG A 434 -11.55 -21.99 7.53
C ARG A 434 -11.48 -21.08 6.31
N LEU A 435 -10.42 -21.16 5.52
CA LEU A 435 -10.25 -20.39 4.28
C LEU A 435 -11.29 -20.78 3.21
N ILE A 436 -11.63 -22.09 3.13
CA ILE A 436 -12.70 -22.59 2.26
C ILE A 436 -14.04 -22.06 2.75
N TRP A 437 -14.30 -22.08 4.06
CA TRP A 437 -15.54 -21.61 4.67
C TRP A 437 -15.76 -20.09 4.48
N GLU A 438 -14.72 -19.28 4.66
CA GLU A 438 -14.78 -17.84 4.42
C GLU A 438 -15.01 -17.51 2.95
N ARG A 439 -14.43 -18.28 2.05
CA ARG A 439 -14.66 -18.15 0.60
C ARG A 439 -16.10 -18.52 0.20
N LEU A 440 -16.65 -19.58 0.78
CA LEU A 440 -18.04 -19.99 0.59
C LEU A 440 -19.03 -19.00 1.22
N GLY A 441 -18.70 -18.41 2.38
CA GLY A 441 -19.48 -17.36 3.04
C GLY A 441 -19.55 -16.07 2.21
N GLN A 442 -18.46 -15.70 1.57
CA GLN A 442 -18.44 -14.54 0.66
C GLN A 442 -19.27 -14.79 -0.62
N LEU A 443 -19.30 -16.02 -1.11
CA LEU A 443 -20.15 -16.40 -2.24
C LEU A 443 -21.66 -16.40 -1.87
N ARG A 444 -22.03 -16.76 -0.64
CA ARG A 444 -23.42 -16.73 -0.16
C ARG A 444 -23.94 -15.32 0.07
N LEU A 445 -23.11 -14.40 0.57
CA LEU A 445 -23.51 -13.00 0.76
C LEU A 445 -23.75 -12.27 -0.56
N THR A 446 -23.13 -12.69 -1.65
CA THR A 446 -23.37 -12.12 -2.98
C THR A 446 -24.66 -12.62 -3.63
N ASN A 447 -25.10 -13.83 -3.34
CA ASN A 447 -26.37 -14.35 -3.86
C ASN A 447 -27.59 -13.76 -3.13
N SER A 448 -27.47 -13.40 -1.86
CA SER A 448 -28.58 -12.80 -1.08
C SER A 448 -28.86 -11.31 -1.38
N VAL A 449 -27.93 -10.61 -2.06
CA VAL A 449 -28.11 -9.21 -2.48
C VAL A 449 -28.80 -9.11 -3.85
N VAL A 450 -28.78 -10.18 -4.64
CA VAL A 450 -29.42 -10.21 -5.97
C VAL A 450 -30.93 -10.46 -5.90
N GLU A 451 -31.45 -11.05 -4.79
CA GLU A 451 -32.87 -11.43 -4.67
C GLU A 451 -33.79 -10.40 -4.00
N ARG A 452 -33.32 -9.21 -3.65
CA ARG A 452 -34.20 -8.13 -3.19
C ARG A 452 -34.30 -7.01 -4.22
N ARG A 453 -35.06 -7.28 -5.29
CA ARG A 453 -35.75 -6.21 -6.03
C ARG A 453 -37.00 -5.84 -5.23
N PRO A 454 -37.20 -4.60 -4.78
CA PRO A 454 -38.53 -4.14 -4.47
C PRO A 454 -39.26 -3.93 -5.80
N GLY A 455 -40.33 -4.68 -6.00
CA GLY A 455 -41.36 -4.30 -6.98
C GLY A 455 -42.09 -3.05 -6.50
N PHE A 456 -42.43 -2.24 -7.48
CA PHE A 456 -43.18 -0.97 -7.50
C PHE A 456 -42.34 0.28 -7.28
#